data_e5b34f2f164d1df54b090df09f8ac7ae
#
_entry.id   e5b34f2f164d1df54b090df09f8ac7ae
#
_cell.length_a   1.000
_cell.length_b   1.000
_cell.length_c   1.000
_cell.angle_alpha   90.00
_cell.angle_beta   90.00
_cell.angle_gamma   90.00
#
_symmetry.space_group_name_H-M   'P 1'
#
loop_
_entity.id
_entity.type
_entity.pdbx_description
1 polymer ?
#
loop_
_entity_poly.entity_id
_entity_poly.type
_entity_poly.pdbx_seq_one_letter_code
_entity_poly.pdbx_strand_id
1 'polypeptide(L)'
;MREYIDQGGFIFAEATCTEGAAFDKSFRQLVSEIFPEPEHQLSLLPPEHPAWYAEKTVAPEFQRPLLGVDYGCRTCLVYAPLDKPENESPRLPSLSCLWELAGPSYNEFDKSIRKQIDASLAIGANVIAYATNRELKKKDELFARSQPKDTTQESFGRGQLTIGKLRHGGLCDAAPKALTNILRAAARELGILVDDTPTKLDLIDPAIFKHHMLFMHGRQAFVFDDAQRKNLRDFLERGGTLLADSVCASQPFTNAFRKEFSAGLPDHAIESIPNDDPLFSASTYGGFDLRQVTLRAPTAGGGPLSSEKRKVPPQLEGIRIGDRWAVIFSPFDISCALEKQNSMECTGYDREDAEKIALNILLYSLNQ
;
A
#
# COMPACT_ATOMS: atom_id res chain seq x y z
N MET A 1 -18.42 5.53 -1.02
CA MET A 1 -17.64 4.41 -0.43
C MET A 1 -16.18 4.45 -0.85
N ARG A 2 -15.85 4.63 -2.14
CA ARG A 2 -14.44 4.75 -2.58
C ARG A 2 -13.69 5.85 -1.80
N GLU A 3 -14.23 7.05 -1.71
CA GLU A 3 -13.64 8.16 -0.95
C GLU A 3 -13.40 7.83 0.53
N TYR A 4 -14.33 7.12 1.17
CA TYR A 4 -14.16 6.65 2.55
C TYR A 4 -12.95 5.70 2.68
N ILE A 5 -12.81 4.77 1.73
CA ILE A 5 -11.67 3.84 1.68
C ILE A 5 -10.38 4.59 1.36
N ASP A 6 -10.39 5.52 0.41
CA ASP A 6 -9.23 6.36 0.06
C ASP A 6 -8.71 7.18 1.26
N GLN A 7 -9.57 7.44 2.24
CA GLN A 7 -9.21 8.12 3.49
C GLN A 7 -8.80 7.17 4.63
N GLY A 8 -8.60 5.89 4.34
CA GLY A 8 -8.21 4.89 5.33
C GLY A 8 -9.40 4.22 6.01
N GLY A 9 -10.60 4.35 5.46
CA GLY A 9 -11.78 3.64 5.91
C GLY A 9 -11.66 2.13 5.70
N PHE A 10 -12.39 1.37 6.51
CA PHE A 10 -12.48 -0.08 6.43
C PHE A 10 -13.95 -0.51 6.40
N ILE A 11 -14.27 -1.51 5.58
CA ILE A 11 -15.63 -2.05 5.48
C ILE A 11 -15.60 -3.50 5.91
N PHE A 12 -16.48 -3.86 6.85
CA PHE A 12 -16.83 -5.24 7.14
C PHE A 12 -18.28 -5.47 6.78
N ALA A 13 -18.55 -6.44 5.92
CA ALA A 13 -19.90 -6.78 5.47
C ALA A 13 -20.16 -8.26 5.64
N GLU A 14 -21.41 -8.63 5.87
CA GLU A 14 -21.83 -10.01 5.95
C GLU A 14 -23.17 -10.20 5.25
N ALA A 15 -23.29 -11.29 4.48
CA ALA A 15 -24.58 -11.79 4.00
C ALA A 15 -25.24 -12.58 5.09
N THR A 16 -26.38 -12.09 5.60
CA THR A 16 -27.15 -12.75 6.66
C THR A 16 -28.46 -13.31 6.10
N CYS A 17 -29.04 -14.28 6.79
CA CYS A 17 -30.39 -14.85 6.55
C CYS A 17 -30.53 -15.74 5.30
N THR A 18 -31.69 -16.40 5.22
CA THR A 18 -32.04 -17.38 4.18
C THR A 18 -32.16 -16.76 2.78
N GLU A 19 -32.42 -15.46 2.69
CA GLU A 19 -32.55 -14.71 1.44
C GLU A 19 -31.28 -13.92 1.05
N GLY A 20 -30.20 -14.13 1.74
CA GLY A 20 -28.93 -13.43 1.53
C GLY A 20 -28.29 -13.56 0.14
N ALA A 21 -28.84 -14.42 -0.73
CA ALA A 21 -28.38 -14.53 -2.11
C ALA A 21 -28.58 -13.24 -2.93
N ALA A 22 -29.65 -12.49 -2.66
CA ALA A 22 -29.88 -11.20 -3.29
C ALA A 22 -28.89 -10.14 -2.79
N PHE A 23 -28.62 -10.13 -1.49
CA PHE A 23 -27.61 -9.27 -0.91
C PHE A 23 -26.21 -9.62 -1.43
N ASP A 24 -25.82 -10.90 -1.43
CA ASP A 24 -24.51 -11.34 -1.93
C ASP A 24 -24.28 -10.88 -3.37
N LYS A 25 -25.27 -11.08 -4.25
CA LYS A 25 -25.19 -10.62 -5.64
C LYS A 25 -25.02 -9.09 -5.73
N SER A 26 -25.85 -8.34 -5.02
CA SER A 26 -25.83 -6.87 -5.06
C SER A 26 -24.53 -6.32 -4.45
N PHE A 27 -24.05 -6.94 -3.37
CA PHE A 27 -22.81 -6.52 -2.72
C PHE A 27 -21.58 -6.77 -3.59
N ARG A 28 -21.50 -7.92 -4.26
CA ARG A 28 -20.42 -8.20 -5.22
C ARG A 28 -20.43 -7.23 -6.39
N GLN A 29 -21.63 -6.91 -6.91
CA GLN A 29 -21.77 -5.90 -7.95
C GLN A 29 -21.29 -4.53 -7.45
N LEU A 30 -21.73 -4.09 -6.27
CA LEU A 30 -21.30 -2.84 -5.65
C LEU A 30 -19.78 -2.78 -5.49
N VAL A 31 -19.15 -3.87 -5.03
CA VAL A 31 -17.70 -3.93 -4.88
C VAL A 31 -17.00 -3.80 -6.24
N SER A 32 -17.50 -4.45 -7.29
CA SER A 32 -16.92 -4.32 -8.65
C SER A 32 -17.09 -2.91 -9.24
N GLU A 33 -18.14 -2.19 -8.86
CA GLU A 33 -18.32 -0.79 -9.25
C GLU A 33 -17.39 0.17 -8.49
N ILE A 34 -17.12 -0.13 -7.20
CA ILE A 34 -16.18 0.63 -6.37
C ILE A 34 -14.73 0.38 -6.80
N PHE A 35 -14.43 -0.84 -7.16
CA PHE A 35 -13.10 -1.32 -7.56
C PHE A 35 -13.17 -1.98 -8.95
N PRO A 36 -13.18 -1.18 -10.01
CA PRO A 36 -13.22 -1.71 -11.38
C PRO A 36 -11.88 -2.33 -11.83
N GLU A 37 -10.80 -2.05 -11.08
CA GLU A 37 -9.46 -2.52 -11.41
C GLU A 37 -9.34 -4.04 -11.10
N PRO A 38 -8.77 -4.85 -12.03
CA PRO A 38 -8.66 -6.30 -11.86
C PRO A 38 -7.89 -6.74 -10.60
N GLU A 39 -6.92 -5.94 -10.16
CA GLU A 39 -6.11 -6.20 -8.97
C GLU A 39 -6.85 -6.00 -7.65
N HIS A 40 -8.01 -5.34 -7.66
CA HIS A 40 -8.80 -5.01 -6.46
C HIS A 40 -10.11 -5.79 -6.41
N GLN A 41 -10.13 -7.01 -6.92
CA GLN A 41 -11.31 -7.87 -6.88
C GLN A 41 -11.43 -8.61 -5.54
N LEU A 42 -12.67 -8.99 -5.18
CA LEU A 42 -12.93 -9.86 -4.04
C LEU A 42 -12.20 -11.19 -4.21
N SER A 43 -11.30 -11.49 -3.30
CA SER A 43 -10.54 -12.74 -3.25
C SER A 43 -10.64 -13.39 -1.86
N LEU A 44 -10.46 -14.71 -1.81
CA LEU A 44 -10.46 -15.43 -0.55
C LEU A 44 -9.29 -14.98 0.32
N LEU A 45 -9.56 -14.65 1.59
CA LEU A 45 -8.50 -14.31 2.54
C LEU A 45 -7.61 -15.54 2.79
N PRO A 46 -6.30 -15.39 2.68
CA PRO A 46 -5.37 -16.50 2.92
C PRO A 46 -5.36 -16.91 4.41
N PRO A 47 -4.91 -18.14 4.73
CA PRO A 47 -4.84 -18.62 6.12
C PRO A 47 -3.96 -17.75 7.03
N GLU A 48 -3.00 -17.04 6.45
CA GLU A 48 -2.07 -16.15 7.15
C GLU A 48 -2.65 -14.75 7.39
N HIS A 49 -3.89 -14.50 6.95
CA HIS A 49 -4.50 -13.17 7.13
C HIS A 49 -4.84 -12.92 8.61
N PRO A 50 -4.56 -11.70 9.15
CA PRO A 50 -4.80 -11.37 10.56
C PRO A 50 -6.23 -11.55 11.06
N ALA A 51 -7.22 -11.60 10.18
CA ALA A 51 -8.61 -11.92 10.52
C ALA A 51 -8.75 -13.27 11.29
N TRP A 52 -7.77 -14.17 11.15
CA TRP A 52 -7.79 -15.47 11.79
C TRP A 52 -7.08 -15.52 13.15
N TYR A 53 -6.27 -14.52 13.49
CA TYR A 53 -5.41 -14.63 14.69
C TYR A 53 -4.96 -13.27 15.31
N ALA A 54 -5.44 -12.13 14.84
CA ALA A 54 -4.93 -10.82 15.32
C ALA A 54 -5.07 -10.63 16.83
N GLU A 55 -6.20 -10.99 17.44
CA GLU A 55 -6.43 -10.95 18.89
C GLU A 55 -6.55 -12.35 19.49
N LYS A 56 -7.22 -13.26 18.76
CA LYS A 56 -7.47 -14.62 19.19
C LYS A 56 -7.33 -15.55 18.01
N THR A 57 -6.60 -16.63 18.19
CA THR A 57 -6.50 -17.66 17.15
C THR A 57 -7.84 -18.36 16.95
N VAL A 58 -8.33 -18.32 15.71
CA VAL A 58 -9.52 -19.06 15.28
C VAL A 58 -9.07 -20.45 14.81
N ALA A 59 -9.55 -21.49 15.47
CA ALA A 59 -9.20 -22.86 15.08
C ALA A 59 -9.68 -23.16 13.66
N PRO A 60 -8.90 -23.94 12.85
CA PRO A 60 -9.20 -24.18 11.45
C PRO A 60 -10.61 -24.71 11.16
N GLU A 61 -11.14 -25.55 12.06
CA GLU A 61 -12.49 -26.11 11.94
C GLU A 61 -13.62 -25.08 12.08
N PHE A 62 -13.32 -23.87 12.58
CA PHE A 62 -14.26 -22.75 12.71
C PHE A 62 -13.98 -21.60 11.73
N GLN A 63 -12.92 -21.72 10.94
CA GLN A 63 -12.69 -20.77 9.87
C GLN A 63 -13.74 -20.98 8.78
N ARG A 64 -14.23 -19.87 8.25
CA ARG A 64 -15.22 -19.84 7.17
C ARG A 64 -14.67 -19.05 5.99
N PRO A 65 -15.22 -19.20 4.78
CA PRO A 65 -14.82 -18.35 3.67
C PRO A 65 -15.04 -16.89 4.02
N LEU A 66 -13.97 -16.11 4.16
CA LEU A 66 -14.00 -14.66 4.17
C LEU A 66 -13.34 -14.16 2.90
N LEU A 67 -13.97 -13.21 2.25
CA LEU A 67 -13.41 -12.56 1.07
C LEU A 67 -12.87 -11.20 1.46
N GLY A 68 -11.84 -10.73 0.77
CA GLY A 68 -11.26 -9.41 0.97
C GLY A 68 -11.00 -8.68 -0.32
N VAL A 69 -10.90 -7.37 -0.23
CA VAL A 69 -10.36 -6.52 -1.28
C VAL A 69 -9.09 -5.88 -0.73
N ASP A 70 -7.97 -6.17 -1.38
CA ASP A 70 -6.71 -5.51 -1.09
C ASP A 70 -6.64 -4.17 -1.83
N TYR A 71 -6.43 -3.11 -1.08
CA TYR A 71 -6.32 -1.75 -1.61
C TYR A 71 -5.33 -0.93 -0.78
N GLY A 72 -4.37 -0.29 -1.45
CA GLY A 72 -3.20 0.21 -0.77
C GLY A 72 -2.38 -0.95 -0.21
N CYS A 73 -1.95 -0.86 1.02
CA CYS A 73 -1.07 -1.85 1.62
C CYS A 73 -1.77 -2.82 2.57
N ARG A 74 -3.09 -2.89 2.53
CA ARG A 74 -3.88 -3.79 3.36
C ARG A 74 -5.19 -4.18 2.69
N THR A 75 -5.83 -5.19 3.25
CA THR A 75 -7.24 -5.47 2.97
C THR A 75 -8.08 -4.34 3.54
N CYS A 76 -8.80 -3.62 2.69
CA CYS A 76 -9.64 -2.48 3.07
C CYS A 76 -11.12 -2.85 3.25
N LEU A 77 -11.50 -4.02 2.75
CA LEU A 77 -12.84 -4.56 2.84
C LEU A 77 -12.75 -6.04 3.16
N VAL A 78 -13.49 -6.49 4.16
CA VAL A 78 -13.70 -7.91 4.47
C VAL A 78 -15.18 -8.23 4.32
N TYR A 79 -15.48 -9.31 3.62
CA TYR A 79 -16.82 -9.77 3.36
C TYR A 79 -17.00 -11.24 3.77
N ALA A 80 -18.00 -11.49 4.60
CA ALA A 80 -18.44 -12.84 4.93
C ALA A 80 -19.63 -13.20 4.03
N PRO A 81 -19.42 -14.00 2.95
CA PRO A 81 -20.50 -14.42 2.07
C PRO A 81 -21.38 -15.47 2.75
N LEU A 82 -22.57 -15.70 2.20
CA LEU A 82 -23.32 -16.88 2.53
C LEU A 82 -22.53 -18.12 2.11
N ASP A 83 -22.27 -18.99 3.06
CA ASP A 83 -21.72 -20.29 2.78
C ASP A 83 -22.79 -21.13 2.05
N LYS A 84 -22.58 -21.31 0.75
CA LYS A 84 -23.36 -22.23 -0.09
C LYS A 84 -22.45 -23.23 -0.77
N PRO A 85 -22.26 -24.40 -0.21
CA PRO A 85 -22.14 -25.57 -1.03
C PRO A 85 -23.56 -25.90 -1.52
N GLU A 86 -23.79 -25.93 -2.80
CA GLU A 86 -25.09 -26.29 -3.37
C GLU A 86 -25.55 -27.70 -2.98
N ASN A 87 -24.68 -28.53 -2.35
CA ASN A 87 -24.90 -29.95 -2.04
C ASN A 87 -24.44 -30.39 -0.66
N GLU A 88 -24.06 -29.54 0.28
CA GLU A 88 -23.67 -29.98 1.63
C GLU A 88 -24.44 -29.24 2.72
N SER A 89 -25.07 -29.99 3.62
CA SER A 89 -25.66 -29.44 4.84
C SER A 89 -24.69 -29.65 6.02
N PRO A 90 -24.71 -28.75 7.06
CA PRO A 90 -25.56 -27.60 7.25
C PRO A 90 -24.82 -26.28 7.00
N ARG A 91 -25.54 -25.24 6.55
CA ARG A 91 -25.02 -23.85 6.51
C ARG A 91 -24.49 -23.48 7.88
N LEU A 92 -23.26 -22.99 7.95
CA LEU A 92 -22.76 -22.34 9.15
C LEU A 92 -23.65 -21.11 9.42
N PRO A 93 -24.13 -20.91 10.66
CA PRO A 93 -24.85 -19.69 11.01
C PRO A 93 -24.00 -18.47 10.69
N SER A 94 -24.63 -17.35 10.32
CA SER A 94 -23.90 -16.09 10.09
C SER A 94 -23.16 -15.66 11.36
N LEU A 95 -22.08 -14.88 11.19
CA LEU A 95 -21.31 -14.38 12.33
C LEU A 95 -22.19 -13.55 13.27
N SER A 96 -23.00 -12.64 12.70
CA SER A 96 -23.91 -11.79 13.46
C SER A 96 -24.97 -12.58 14.23
N CYS A 97 -25.54 -13.65 13.66
CA CYS A 97 -26.44 -14.52 14.40
C CYS A 97 -25.75 -15.19 15.60
N LEU A 98 -24.52 -15.65 15.43
CA LEU A 98 -23.74 -16.23 16.53
C LEU A 98 -23.37 -15.18 17.59
N TRP A 99 -23.12 -13.93 17.19
CA TRP A 99 -22.86 -12.84 18.14
C TRP A 99 -24.08 -12.53 19.02
N GLU A 100 -25.30 -12.59 18.46
CA GLU A 100 -26.53 -12.42 19.23
C GLU A 100 -26.69 -13.51 20.29
N LEU A 101 -26.23 -14.73 20.01
CA LEU A 101 -26.26 -15.84 20.98
C LEU A 101 -25.22 -15.71 22.10
N ALA A 102 -24.28 -14.77 22.00
CA ALA A 102 -23.29 -14.51 23.05
C ALA A 102 -23.87 -13.74 24.28
N GLY A 103 -25.18 -13.53 24.31
CA GLY A 103 -25.88 -12.82 25.37
C GLY A 103 -26.07 -13.64 26.66
N PRO A 104 -27.08 -13.28 27.49
CA PRO A 104 -27.30 -13.90 28.80
C PRO A 104 -27.45 -15.43 28.77
N SER A 105 -28.04 -15.95 27.71
CA SER A 105 -28.29 -17.39 27.55
C SER A 105 -27.08 -18.18 27.04
N TYR A 106 -25.89 -17.56 26.87
CA TYR A 106 -24.68 -18.24 26.35
C TYR A 106 -24.36 -19.54 27.07
N ASN A 107 -24.52 -19.57 28.41
CA ASN A 107 -24.19 -20.72 29.23
C ASN A 107 -25.20 -21.87 29.09
N GLU A 108 -26.37 -21.63 28.53
CA GLU A 108 -27.43 -22.63 28.32
C GLU A 108 -27.18 -23.45 27.05
N PHE A 109 -26.30 -23.00 26.15
CA PHE A 109 -25.97 -23.73 24.92
C PHE A 109 -24.99 -24.89 25.18
N ASP A 110 -25.10 -25.91 24.34
CA ASP A 110 -24.15 -27.00 24.29
C ASP A 110 -22.73 -26.51 24.01
N LYS A 111 -21.74 -27.29 24.50
CA LYS A 111 -20.32 -26.96 24.33
C LYS A 111 -19.91 -26.76 22.86
N SER A 112 -20.52 -27.48 21.92
CA SER A 112 -20.25 -27.33 20.48
C SER A 112 -20.73 -25.98 19.94
N ILE A 113 -21.92 -25.53 20.36
CA ILE A 113 -22.51 -24.25 19.96
C ILE A 113 -21.69 -23.12 20.58
N ARG A 114 -21.33 -23.21 21.86
CA ARG A 114 -20.48 -22.20 22.53
C ARG A 114 -19.14 -22.02 21.82
N LYS A 115 -18.52 -23.10 21.36
CA LYS A 115 -17.27 -23.01 20.58
C LYS A 115 -17.47 -22.24 19.26
N GLN A 116 -18.60 -22.40 18.58
CA GLN A 116 -18.91 -21.65 17.36
C GLN A 116 -19.14 -20.17 17.68
N ILE A 117 -19.86 -19.86 18.78
CA ILE A 117 -20.04 -18.50 19.25
C ILE A 117 -18.68 -17.84 19.55
N ASP A 118 -17.84 -18.51 20.33
CA ASP A 118 -16.51 -18.00 20.70
C ASP A 118 -15.62 -17.75 19.49
N ALA A 119 -15.63 -18.66 18.51
CA ALA A 119 -14.89 -18.51 17.26
C ALA A 119 -15.42 -17.33 16.42
N SER A 120 -16.73 -17.16 16.34
CA SER A 120 -17.34 -16.01 15.62
C SER A 120 -16.99 -14.68 16.28
N LEU A 121 -17.01 -14.62 17.61
CA LEU A 121 -16.55 -13.44 18.36
C LEU A 121 -15.06 -13.17 18.15
N ALA A 122 -14.24 -14.23 18.09
CA ALA A 122 -12.82 -14.09 17.80
C ALA A 122 -12.58 -13.51 16.40
N ILE A 123 -13.33 -13.95 15.37
CA ILE A 123 -13.26 -13.37 14.02
C ILE A 123 -13.63 -11.88 14.06
N GLY A 124 -14.74 -11.50 14.71
CA GLY A 124 -15.14 -10.10 14.82
C GLY A 124 -14.09 -9.24 15.51
N ALA A 125 -13.53 -9.72 16.65
CA ALA A 125 -12.48 -9.02 17.37
C ALA A 125 -11.20 -8.87 16.52
N ASN A 126 -10.79 -9.93 15.80
CA ASN A 126 -9.65 -9.91 14.92
C ASN A 126 -9.81 -8.91 13.77
N VAL A 127 -10.99 -8.87 13.14
CA VAL A 127 -11.31 -7.91 12.06
C VAL A 127 -11.24 -6.47 12.59
N ILE A 128 -11.79 -6.20 13.78
CA ILE A 128 -11.71 -4.87 14.41
C ILE A 128 -10.25 -4.50 14.71
N ALA A 129 -9.49 -5.41 15.31
CA ALA A 129 -8.08 -5.17 15.63
C ALA A 129 -7.27 -4.88 14.36
N TYR A 130 -7.50 -5.63 13.29
CA TYR A 130 -6.88 -5.42 11.99
C TYR A 130 -7.29 -4.07 11.38
N ALA A 131 -8.58 -3.75 11.36
CA ALA A 131 -9.10 -2.51 10.80
C ALA A 131 -8.54 -1.26 11.51
N THR A 132 -8.31 -1.35 12.82
CA THR A 132 -7.83 -0.23 13.65
C THR A 132 -6.33 -0.25 13.90
N ASN A 133 -5.59 -1.31 13.49
CA ASN A 133 -4.21 -1.58 13.89
C ASN A 133 -4.03 -1.52 15.42
N ARG A 134 -5.06 -1.92 16.19
CA ARG A 134 -5.14 -1.75 17.66
C ARG A 134 -4.99 -0.30 18.14
N GLU A 135 -5.01 0.67 17.25
CA GLU A 135 -4.95 2.09 17.58
C GLU A 135 -6.32 2.73 17.44
N LEU A 136 -6.83 3.32 18.51
CA LEU A 136 -8.00 4.18 18.44
C LEU A 136 -7.59 5.53 17.86
N LYS A 137 -7.88 5.76 16.59
CA LYS A 137 -7.66 7.05 15.95
C LYS A 137 -8.59 8.10 16.60
N LYS A 138 -8.01 9.17 17.12
CA LYS A 138 -8.81 10.28 17.66
C LYS A 138 -9.57 10.93 16.50
N LYS A 139 -10.87 11.16 16.72
CA LYS A 139 -11.79 11.72 15.72
C LYS A 139 -11.28 13.07 15.16
N ASP A 140 -10.64 13.86 16.02
CA ASP A 140 -10.08 15.17 15.66
C ASP A 140 -8.89 15.06 14.71
N GLU A 141 -8.07 14.00 14.82
CA GLU A 141 -6.97 13.74 13.89
C GLU A 141 -7.48 13.31 12.50
N LEU A 142 -8.61 12.60 12.46
CA LEU A 142 -9.26 12.23 11.22
C LEU A 142 -9.87 13.46 10.52
N PHE A 143 -10.48 14.38 11.27
CA PHE A 143 -11.04 15.63 10.75
C PHE A 143 -9.94 16.58 10.24
N ALA A 144 -8.84 16.75 11.00
CA ALA A 144 -7.72 17.58 10.58
C ALA A 144 -7.04 17.06 9.28
N ARG A 145 -7.10 15.74 9.06
CA ARG A 145 -6.55 15.10 7.85
C ARG A 145 -7.50 15.13 6.65
N SER A 146 -8.81 15.30 6.88
CA SER A 146 -9.82 15.26 5.82
C SER A 146 -10.18 16.62 5.25
N GLN A 147 -9.77 17.73 5.87
CA GLN A 147 -9.98 19.04 5.29
C GLN A 147 -8.97 19.25 4.14
N PRO A 148 -9.42 19.43 2.89
CA PRO A 148 -8.56 20.02 1.88
C PRO A 148 -8.19 21.40 2.42
N LYS A 149 -6.90 21.67 2.61
CA LYS A 149 -6.47 23.06 2.68
C LYS A 149 -6.81 23.64 1.32
N ASP A 150 -7.76 24.59 1.30
CA ASP A 150 -8.06 25.37 0.13
C ASP A 150 -6.78 26.08 -0.32
N THR A 151 -6.02 25.40 -1.14
CA THR A 151 -5.07 26.02 -2.03
C THR A 151 -5.81 26.30 -3.33
N THR A 152 -6.63 27.34 -3.35
CA THR A 152 -6.98 28.06 -4.58
C THR A 152 -5.69 28.71 -5.10
N GLN A 153 -4.78 27.88 -5.63
CA GLN A 153 -3.74 28.37 -6.51
C GLN A 153 -4.34 28.41 -7.90
N GLU A 154 -4.54 29.61 -8.40
CA GLU A 154 -4.85 29.86 -9.80
C GLU A 154 -3.80 29.13 -10.65
N SER A 155 -4.24 28.19 -11.49
CA SER A 155 -3.38 27.41 -12.36
C SER A 155 -2.82 28.31 -13.47
N PHE A 156 -1.61 28.77 -13.28
CA PHE A 156 -0.83 29.30 -14.40
C PHE A 156 -0.23 28.12 -15.17
N GLY A 157 -0.77 27.82 -16.35
CA GLY A 157 -0.46 26.64 -17.15
C GLY A 157 0.94 26.55 -17.78
N ARG A 158 1.99 27.10 -17.12
CA ARG A 158 3.39 26.89 -17.50
C ARG A 158 4.22 26.74 -16.23
N GLY A 159 4.90 25.58 -16.09
CA GLY A 159 5.82 25.31 -14.99
C GLY A 159 5.27 24.42 -13.88
N GLN A 160 4.21 23.66 -14.14
CA GLN A 160 3.75 22.61 -13.22
C GLN A 160 4.68 21.39 -13.27
N LEU A 161 5.11 20.93 -12.11
CA LEU A 161 5.82 19.67 -11.99
C LEU A 161 4.87 18.50 -12.23
N THR A 162 5.25 17.62 -13.14
CA THR A 162 4.56 16.36 -13.40
C THR A 162 5.53 15.19 -13.24
N ILE A 163 5.07 14.12 -12.62
CA ILE A 163 5.82 12.86 -12.48
C ILE A 163 5.04 11.75 -13.19
N GLY A 164 5.71 11.05 -14.10
CA GLY A 164 5.11 9.91 -14.79
C GLY A 164 5.10 8.67 -13.90
N LYS A 165 3.94 8.02 -13.73
CA LYS A 165 3.82 6.73 -13.04
C LYS A 165 3.93 5.59 -14.02
N LEU A 166 4.92 4.71 -13.84
CA LEU A 166 5.14 3.57 -14.75
C LEU A 166 4.13 2.45 -14.52
N ARG A 167 3.56 1.92 -15.60
CA ARG A 167 2.80 0.67 -15.63
C ARG A 167 3.73 -0.52 -15.80
N HIS A 168 3.48 -1.57 -15.05
CA HIS A 168 4.19 -2.85 -15.16
C HIS A 168 3.39 -3.96 -14.46
N GLY A 169 3.72 -5.22 -14.73
CA GLY A 169 3.01 -6.39 -14.20
C GLY A 169 3.24 -6.67 -12.71
N GLY A 170 4.09 -5.91 -12.01
CA GLY A 170 4.44 -6.12 -10.61
C GLY A 170 3.47 -5.49 -9.60
N LEU A 171 2.19 -5.35 -9.90
CA LEU A 171 1.20 -4.60 -9.12
C LEU A 171 1.57 -3.11 -8.98
N CYS A 172 1.66 -2.42 -10.10
CA CYS A 172 2.01 -0.99 -10.15
C CYS A 172 1.00 -0.06 -9.46
N ASP A 173 -0.15 -0.55 -9.05
CA ASP A 173 -1.17 0.18 -8.28
C ASP A 173 -1.33 -0.34 -6.84
N ALA A 174 -0.34 -1.06 -6.31
CA ALA A 174 -0.36 -1.55 -4.92
C ALA A 174 -0.48 -0.42 -3.87
N ALA A 175 -0.06 0.79 -4.19
CA ALA A 175 -0.25 2.00 -3.39
C ALA A 175 -0.72 3.16 -4.30
N PRO A 176 -2.01 3.19 -4.68
CA PRO A 176 -2.49 4.02 -5.78
C PRO A 176 -2.40 5.54 -5.52
N LYS A 177 -2.43 5.96 -4.27
CA LYS A 177 -2.36 7.38 -3.86
C LYS A 177 -0.96 7.85 -3.46
N ALA A 178 0.04 6.95 -3.41
CA ALA A 178 1.38 7.30 -2.95
C ALA A 178 1.96 8.49 -3.72
N LEU A 179 1.99 8.43 -5.06
CA LEU A 179 2.52 9.52 -5.89
C LEU A 179 1.70 10.82 -5.75
N THR A 180 0.37 10.75 -5.73
CA THR A 180 -0.49 11.91 -5.45
C THR A 180 -0.13 12.56 -4.12
N ASN A 181 0.12 11.75 -3.09
CA ASN A 181 0.49 12.26 -1.76
C ASN A 181 1.91 12.85 -1.74
N ILE A 182 2.86 12.30 -2.50
CA ILE A 182 4.19 12.91 -2.70
C ILE A 182 4.05 14.29 -3.38
N LEU A 183 3.28 14.39 -4.44
CA LEU A 183 3.07 15.65 -5.16
C LEU A 183 2.40 16.71 -4.27
N ARG A 184 1.38 16.32 -3.50
CA ARG A 184 0.75 17.21 -2.51
C ARG A 184 1.69 17.63 -1.40
N ALA A 185 2.58 16.74 -0.95
CA ALA A 185 3.62 17.09 0.00
C ALA A 185 4.63 18.08 -0.60
N ALA A 186 5.03 17.89 -1.87
CA ALA A 186 5.90 18.83 -2.56
C ALA A 186 5.28 20.24 -2.67
N ALA A 187 3.99 20.33 -3.00
CA ALA A 187 3.28 21.61 -3.01
C ALA A 187 3.27 22.27 -1.62
N ARG A 188 3.00 21.48 -0.58
CA ARG A 188 2.87 21.98 0.80
C ARG A 188 4.20 22.38 1.42
N GLU A 189 5.23 21.53 1.30
CA GLU A 189 6.50 21.69 2.01
C GLU A 189 7.53 22.49 1.22
N LEU A 190 7.52 22.36 -0.11
CA LEU A 190 8.51 22.99 -0.98
C LEU A 190 7.96 24.18 -1.76
N GLY A 191 6.65 24.44 -1.71
CA GLY A 191 6.02 25.52 -2.49
C GLY A 191 6.07 25.31 -4.00
N ILE A 192 6.28 24.09 -4.48
CA ILE A 192 6.36 23.75 -5.90
C ILE A 192 4.95 23.63 -6.47
N LEU A 193 4.72 24.25 -7.61
CA LEU A 193 3.47 24.08 -8.35
C LEU A 193 3.45 22.68 -9.00
N VAL A 194 2.47 21.85 -8.64
CA VAL A 194 2.38 20.45 -9.08
C VAL A 194 1.05 20.16 -9.77
N ASP A 195 1.07 19.21 -10.71
CA ASP A 195 -0.14 18.47 -11.11
C ASP A 195 -0.21 17.21 -10.25
N ASP A 196 -1.16 17.16 -9.32
CA ASP A 196 -1.31 16.05 -8.37
C ASP A 196 -2.07 14.84 -8.93
N THR A 197 -2.40 14.88 -10.24
CA THR A 197 -3.01 13.79 -10.97
C THR A 197 -1.95 13.01 -11.77
N PRO A 198 -1.44 11.88 -11.24
CA PRO A 198 -0.37 11.14 -11.91
C PRO A 198 -0.79 10.60 -13.28
N THR A 199 0.02 10.86 -14.30
CA THR A 199 -0.15 10.22 -15.60
C THR A 199 0.47 8.83 -15.57
N LYS A 200 -0.35 7.78 -15.82
CA LYS A 200 0.13 6.40 -15.93
C LYS A 200 0.66 6.17 -17.35
N LEU A 201 1.89 5.72 -17.45
CA LEU A 201 2.63 5.57 -18.71
C LEU A 201 3.20 4.14 -18.84
N ASP A 202 3.10 3.59 -20.03
CA ASP A 202 3.87 2.40 -20.38
C ASP A 202 5.30 2.81 -20.77
N LEU A 203 6.30 1.96 -20.48
CA LEU A 203 7.69 2.27 -20.81
C LEU A 203 7.96 2.48 -22.31
N ILE A 204 7.09 1.95 -23.18
CA ILE A 204 7.17 2.17 -24.63
C ILE A 204 6.51 3.47 -25.09
N ASP A 205 5.78 4.17 -24.21
CA ASP A 205 5.11 5.43 -24.55
C ASP A 205 6.17 6.56 -24.66
N PRO A 206 6.24 7.28 -25.81
CA PRO A 206 7.12 8.43 -25.95
C PRO A 206 6.86 9.55 -24.95
N ALA A 207 5.70 9.57 -24.31
CA ALA A 207 5.37 10.56 -23.29
C ALA A 207 6.27 10.48 -22.05
N ILE A 208 6.95 9.35 -21.79
CA ILE A 208 7.92 9.24 -20.69
C ILE A 208 8.99 10.33 -20.77
N PHE A 209 9.41 10.72 -21.97
CA PHE A 209 10.43 11.74 -22.21
C PHE A 209 9.97 13.19 -21.94
N LYS A 210 8.70 13.40 -21.59
CA LYS A 210 8.16 14.71 -21.17
C LYS A 210 8.33 14.94 -19.67
N HIS A 211 8.70 13.92 -18.91
CA HIS A 211 8.85 13.99 -17.46
C HIS A 211 10.33 14.01 -17.07
N HIS A 212 10.69 14.81 -16.09
CA HIS A 212 12.04 14.81 -15.51
C HIS A 212 12.24 13.57 -14.60
N MET A 213 11.14 13.12 -14.00
CA MET A 213 11.15 11.99 -13.07
C MET A 213 10.03 11.02 -13.40
N LEU A 214 10.35 9.73 -13.33
CA LEU A 214 9.40 8.64 -13.33
C LEU A 214 9.31 8.02 -11.94
N PHE A 215 8.15 7.51 -11.61
CA PHE A 215 7.87 6.80 -10.37
C PHE A 215 7.39 5.38 -10.66
N MET A 216 7.96 4.42 -9.94
CA MET A 216 7.63 3.02 -10.06
C MET A 216 7.50 2.40 -8.67
N HIS A 217 6.46 1.63 -8.42
CA HIS A 217 6.34 0.84 -7.19
C HIS A 217 5.58 -0.45 -7.44
N GLY A 218 5.79 -1.44 -6.60
CA GLY A 218 5.06 -2.71 -6.72
C GLY A 218 5.31 -3.70 -5.60
N ARG A 219 4.57 -4.83 -5.65
CA ARG A 219 4.67 -5.93 -4.67
C ARG A 219 4.98 -7.29 -5.30
N GLN A 220 4.82 -7.44 -6.62
CA GLN A 220 5.03 -8.71 -7.31
C GLN A 220 6.19 -8.62 -8.27
N ALA A 221 6.70 -9.78 -8.68
CA ALA A 221 7.71 -9.86 -9.70
C ALA A 221 7.16 -9.34 -11.05
N PHE A 222 8.03 -8.74 -11.83
CA PHE A 222 7.74 -8.23 -13.17
C PHE A 222 8.90 -8.54 -14.11
N VAL A 223 8.63 -8.42 -15.39
CA VAL A 223 9.64 -8.59 -16.46
C VAL A 223 9.42 -7.47 -17.47
N PHE A 224 10.48 -6.87 -17.94
CA PHE A 224 10.47 -5.95 -19.08
C PHE A 224 10.88 -6.68 -20.36
N ASP A 225 10.26 -6.32 -21.47
CA ASP A 225 10.75 -6.71 -22.79
C ASP A 225 11.92 -5.83 -23.24
N ASP A 226 12.55 -6.17 -24.34
CA ASP A 226 13.74 -5.47 -24.84
C ASP A 226 13.43 -4.02 -25.28
N ALA A 227 12.23 -3.75 -25.78
CA ALA A 227 11.81 -2.40 -26.16
C ALA A 227 11.63 -1.52 -24.91
N GLN A 228 11.04 -2.08 -23.87
CA GLN A 228 10.87 -1.42 -22.57
C GLN A 228 12.23 -1.11 -21.92
N ARG A 229 13.15 -2.09 -21.89
CA ARG A 229 14.52 -1.89 -21.36
C ARG A 229 15.27 -0.82 -22.14
N LYS A 230 15.14 -0.83 -23.47
CA LYS A 230 15.77 0.18 -24.34
C LYS A 230 15.22 1.59 -24.05
N ASN A 231 13.91 1.76 -24.01
CA ASN A 231 13.30 3.07 -23.75
C ASN A 231 13.63 3.59 -22.34
N LEU A 232 13.66 2.71 -21.34
CA LEU A 232 14.08 3.09 -19.99
C LEU A 232 15.53 3.57 -19.97
N ARG A 233 16.43 2.86 -20.64
CA ARG A 233 17.82 3.26 -20.78
C ARG A 233 17.93 4.63 -21.47
N ASP A 234 17.28 4.79 -22.62
CA ASP A 234 17.27 6.05 -23.38
C ASP A 234 16.75 7.22 -22.53
N PHE A 235 15.73 6.99 -21.68
CA PHE A 235 15.21 7.98 -20.74
C PHE A 235 16.25 8.39 -19.68
N LEU A 236 16.89 7.42 -19.06
CA LEU A 236 17.89 7.64 -18.01
C LEU A 236 19.14 8.32 -18.56
N GLU A 237 19.63 7.90 -19.73
CA GLU A 237 20.80 8.51 -20.40
C GLU A 237 20.56 9.96 -20.83
N ARG A 238 19.31 10.32 -21.12
CA ARG A 238 18.91 11.72 -21.47
C ARG A 238 18.72 12.62 -20.25
N GLY A 239 19.04 12.17 -19.07
CA GLY A 239 18.92 12.98 -17.85
C GLY A 239 17.71 12.68 -16.99
N GLY A 240 16.84 11.75 -17.39
CA GLY A 240 15.70 11.36 -16.59
C GLY A 240 16.09 10.66 -15.29
N THR A 241 15.31 10.80 -14.25
CA THR A 241 15.48 10.11 -12.95
C THR A 241 14.32 9.17 -12.69
N LEU A 242 14.62 7.97 -12.17
CA LEU A 242 13.61 7.01 -11.73
C LEU A 242 13.68 6.85 -10.21
N LEU A 243 12.57 7.08 -9.53
CA LEU A 243 12.34 6.60 -8.16
C LEU A 243 11.55 5.29 -8.22
N ALA A 244 12.12 4.23 -7.67
CA ALA A 244 11.47 2.93 -7.53
C ALA A 244 11.32 2.54 -6.06
N ASP A 245 10.20 1.91 -5.70
CA ASP A 245 9.88 1.56 -4.33
C ASP A 245 9.29 0.16 -4.21
N SER A 246 9.84 -0.64 -3.30
CA SER A 246 9.34 -1.97 -2.98
C SER A 246 8.26 -1.89 -1.90
N VAL A 247 6.99 -1.90 -2.31
CA VAL A 247 5.85 -1.81 -1.40
C VAL A 247 5.90 -2.94 -0.36
N CYS A 248 5.85 -2.56 0.92
CA CYS A 248 6.00 -3.46 2.07
C CYS A 248 7.30 -4.28 2.06
N ALA A 249 8.37 -3.77 1.48
CA ALA A 249 9.66 -4.46 1.33
C ALA A 249 9.53 -5.83 0.64
N SER A 250 8.70 -5.91 -0.40
CA SER A 250 8.41 -7.14 -1.12
C SER A 250 9.67 -7.74 -1.76
N GLN A 251 10.06 -8.93 -1.36
CA GLN A 251 11.20 -9.64 -1.94
C GLN A 251 10.98 -10.01 -3.42
N PRO A 252 9.77 -10.47 -3.85
CA PRO A 252 9.51 -10.73 -5.27
C PRO A 252 9.75 -9.49 -6.14
N PHE A 253 9.28 -8.31 -5.72
CA PHE A 253 9.51 -7.06 -6.46
C PHE A 253 10.98 -6.64 -6.43
N THR A 254 11.61 -6.66 -5.26
CA THR A 254 13.02 -6.31 -5.09
C THR A 254 13.95 -7.16 -5.95
N ASN A 255 13.71 -8.48 -5.98
CA ASN A 255 14.51 -9.39 -6.80
C ASN A 255 14.28 -9.17 -8.30
N ALA A 256 13.04 -8.93 -8.72
CA ALA A 256 12.70 -8.59 -10.10
C ALA A 256 13.33 -7.26 -10.51
N PHE A 257 13.26 -6.24 -9.66
CA PHE A 257 13.89 -4.94 -9.88
C PHE A 257 15.39 -5.10 -10.15
N ARG A 258 16.11 -5.73 -9.24
CA ARG A 258 17.57 -5.93 -9.40
C ARG A 258 17.90 -6.69 -10.68
N LYS A 259 17.16 -7.75 -11.00
CA LYS A 259 17.34 -8.54 -12.22
C LYS A 259 17.11 -7.71 -13.49
N GLU A 260 15.99 -7.03 -13.57
CA GLU A 260 15.57 -6.29 -14.77
C GLU A 260 16.46 -5.07 -15.01
N PHE A 261 16.86 -4.36 -13.95
CA PHE A 261 17.73 -3.20 -14.07
C PHE A 261 19.18 -3.58 -14.36
N SER A 262 19.70 -4.67 -13.81
CA SER A 262 21.02 -5.20 -14.23
C SER A 262 21.01 -5.67 -15.69
N ALA A 263 19.93 -6.26 -16.18
CA ALA A 263 19.80 -6.64 -17.59
C ALA A 263 19.63 -5.43 -18.52
N GLY A 264 18.87 -4.41 -18.07
CA GLY A 264 18.60 -3.19 -18.82
C GLY A 264 19.81 -2.24 -18.89
N LEU A 265 20.66 -2.23 -17.87
CA LEU A 265 21.82 -1.33 -17.71
C LEU A 265 23.07 -2.14 -17.35
N PRO A 266 23.57 -3.02 -18.24
CA PRO A 266 24.64 -3.98 -17.92
C PRO A 266 25.98 -3.32 -17.55
N ASP A 267 26.20 -2.09 -18.00
CA ASP A 267 27.45 -1.35 -17.75
C ASP A 267 27.39 -0.54 -16.43
N HIS A 268 26.28 -0.62 -15.69
CA HIS A 268 26.04 0.17 -14.48
C HIS A 268 25.63 -0.75 -13.32
N ALA A 269 26.40 -0.73 -12.24
CA ALA A 269 26.11 -1.52 -11.05
C ALA A 269 24.96 -0.90 -10.23
N ILE A 270 24.20 -1.75 -9.55
CA ILE A 270 23.30 -1.32 -8.46
C ILE A 270 24.16 -1.22 -7.21
N GLU A 271 24.23 -0.05 -6.61
CA GLU A 271 25.07 0.26 -5.45
C GLU A 271 24.21 0.78 -4.29
N SER A 272 24.66 0.56 -3.06
CA SER A 272 24.07 1.23 -1.91
C SER A 272 24.44 2.72 -1.93
N ILE A 273 23.45 3.60 -1.76
CA ILE A 273 23.70 5.04 -1.68
C ILE A 273 24.39 5.33 -0.32
N PRO A 274 25.58 5.94 -0.30
CA PRO A 274 26.31 6.22 0.94
C PRO A 274 25.53 7.15 1.88
N ASN A 275 25.66 6.94 3.20
CA ASN A 275 24.93 7.74 4.19
C ASN A 275 25.33 9.21 4.24
N ASP A 276 26.51 9.56 3.72
CA ASP A 276 27.02 10.92 3.58
C ASP A 276 26.71 11.54 2.21
N ASP A 277 25.96 10.82 1.35
CA ASP A 277 25.54 11.34 0.04
C ASP A 277 24.75 12.64 0.20
N PRO A 278 24.99 13.65 -0.67
CA PRO A 278 24.24 14.91 -0.69
C PRO A 278 22.73 14.76 -0.73
N LEU A 279 22.22 13.65 -1.26
CA LEU A 279 20.80 13.31 -1.27
C LEU A 279 20.17 13.32 0.13
N PHE A 280 20.94 12.99 1.18
CA PHE A 280 20.47 12.92 2.56
C PHE A 280 20.75 14.19 3.36
N SER A 281 21.24 15.23 2.71
CA SER A 281 21.60 16.50 3.36
C SER A 281 20.59 17.61 3.05
N ALA A 282 20.17 18.34 4.08
CA ALA A 282 19.34 19.53 3.92
C ALA A 282 20.07 20.68 3.18
N SER A 283 21.41 20.74 3.26
CA SER A 283 22.19 21.88 2.77
C SER A 283 22.41 21.89 1.28
N THR A 284 22.35 20.74 0.61
CA THR A 284 22.76 20.64 -0.80
C THR A 284 21.66 21.04 -1.78
N TYR A 285 20.45 20.50 -1.58
CA TYR A 285 19.32 20.72 -2.50
C TYR A 285 18.16 21.47 -1.85
N GLY A 286 18.33 21.97 -0.61
CA GLY A 286 17.28 22.67 0.13
C GLY A 286 16.19 21.75 0.69
N GLY A 287 16.49 20.47 0.85
CA GLY A 287 15.57 19.47 1.36
C GLY A 287 15.67 19.26 2.88
N PHE A 288 15.65 18.00 3.31
CA PHE A 288 15.60 17.58 4.71
C PHE A 288 16.87 16.85 5.13
N ASP A 289 17.28 16.97 6.40
CA ASP A 289 18.34 16.14 6.99
C ASP A 289 17.79 14.74 7.25
N LEU A 290 18.33 13.76 6.54
CA LEU A 290 17.90 12.36 6.57
C LEU A 290 18.99 11.42 7.09
N ARG A 291 20.02 11.93 7.79
CA ARG A 291 21.08 11.06 8.33
C ARG A 291 20.56 9.97 9.26
N GLN A 292 19.38 10.17 9.84
CA GLN A 292 18.67 9.19 10.64
C GLN A 292 17.18 9.21 10.31
N VAL A 293 16.63 8.06 9.97
CA VAL A 293 15.20 7.85 9.66
C VAL A 293 14.64 6.73 10.53
N THR A 294 13.34 6.70 10.69
CA THR A 294 12.64 5.66 11.46
C THR A 294 12.21 4.55 10.52
N LEU A 295 12.79 3.38 10.66
CA LEU A 295 12.37 2.16 10.00
C LEU A 295 11.45 1.37 10.93
N ARG A 296 10.29 0.98 10.43
CA ARG A 296 9.36 0.07 11.08
C ARG A 296 9.45 -1.32 10.44
N ALA A 297 9.44 -2.35 11.27
CA ALA A 297 9.36 -3.73 10.84
C ALA A 297 8.44 -4.54 11.78
N PRO A 298 7.81 -5.63 11.31
CA PRO A 298 7.11 -6.56 12.18
C PRO A 298 8.06 -7.08 13.28
N THR A 299 7.55 -7.21 14.51
CA THR A 299 8.35 -7.71 15.62
C THR A 299 8.61 -9.21 15.46
N ALA A 300 9.87 -9.63 15.41
CA ALA A 300 10.23 -11.02 15.32
C ALA A 300 9.70 -11.81 16.53
N GLY A 301 8.90 -12.85 16.29
CA GLY A 301 8.24 -13.63 17.35
C GLY A 301 7.16 -12.88 18.12
N GLY A 302 6.83 -11.67 17.73
CA GLY A 302 5.70 -10.90 18.24
C GLY A 302 4.36 -11.46 17.74
N GLY A 303 3.27 -11.07 18.41
CA GLY A 303 1.93 -11.38 17.93
C GLY A 303 1.62 -10.63 16.62
N PRO A 304 0.55 -11.02 15.92
CA PRO A 304 0.08 -10.32 14.74
C PRO A 304 -0.17 -8.84 15.07
N LEU A 305 0.05 -7.97 14.10
CA LEU A 305 -0.03 -6.51 14.25
C LEU A 305 0.96 -5.93 15.29
N SER A 306 2.05 -6.65 15.58
CA SER A 306 3.14 -6.17 16.42
C SER A 306 4.29 -5.67 15.54
N SER A 307 4.70 -4.42 15.73
CA SER A 307 5.83 -3.85 15.00
C SER A 307 6.76 -3.08 15.93
N GLU A 308 8.03 -3.07 15.59
CA GLU A 308 9.06 -2.26 16.23
C GLU A 308 9.54 -1.14 15.32
N LYS A 309 9.99 -0.05 15.95
CA LYS A 309 10.56 1.10 15.23
C LYS A 309 12.02 1.27 15.65
N ARG A 310 12.89 1.46 14.66
CA ARG A 310 14.32 1.67 14.89
C ARG A 310 14.80 2.91 14.14
N LYS A 311 15.68 3.69 14.77
CA LYS A 311 16.40 4.77 14.09
C LYS A 311 17.60 4.15 13.34
N VAL A 312 17.64 4.36 12.04
CA VAL A 312 18.67 3.83 11.14
C VAL A 312 19.02 4.89 10.09
N PRO A 313 20.21 4.84 9.49
CA PRO A 313 20.46 5.60 8.26
C PRO A 313 19.51 5.15 7.14
N PRO A 314 19.15 6.02 6.16
CA PRO A 314 18.39 5.61 4.99
C PRO A 314 19.08 4.47 4.26
N GLN A 315 18.31 3.48 3.85
CA GLN A 315 18.81 2.31 3.13
C GLN A 315 18.26 2.35 1.70
N LEU A 316 18.89 3.13 0.85
CA LEU A 316 18.55 3.25 -0.56
C LEU A 316 19.64 2.62 -1.42
N GLU A 317 19.24 2.08 -2.55
CA GLU A 317 20.12 1.61 -3.62
C GLU A 317 19.99 2.54 -4.82
N GLY A 318 21.01 2.61 -5.66
CA GLY A 318 20.97 3.45 -6.85
C GLY A 318 21.82 2.91 -7.99
N ILE A 319 21.59 3.43 -9.18
CA ILE A 319 22.40 3.22 -10.37
C ILE A 319 22.89 4.57 -10.84
N ARG A 320 24.21 4.71 -11.00
CA ARG A 320 24.83 5.92 -11.53
C ARG A 320 24.91 5.88 -13.05
N ILE A 321 24.62 7.04 -13.68
CA ILE A 321 24.97 7.32 -15.07
C ILE A 321 25.74 8.64 -15.06
N GLY A 322 27.02 8.57 -15.39
CA GLY A 322 27.95 9.67 -15.10
C GLY A 322 28.08 9.88 -13.59
N ASP A 323 28.00 11.12 -13.15
CA ASP A 323 28.16 11.50 -11.74
C ASP A 323 26.84 11.54 -10.97
N ARG A 324 25.69 11.23 -11.60
CA ARG A 324 24.38 11.31 -10.99
C ARG A 324 23.74 9.96 -10.72
N TRP A 325 22.89 9.87 -9.69
CA TRP A 325 21.98 8.77 -9.47
C TRP A 325 20.81 8.87 -10.46
N ALA A 326 20.88 8.10 -11.55
CA ALA A 326 19.80 8.06 -12.53
C ALA A 326 18.62 7.20 -12.06
N VAL A 327 18.89 6.17 -11.27
CA VAL A 327 17.89 5.33 -10.62
C VAL A 327 18.13 5.37 -9.13
N ILE A 328 17.07 5.59 -8.35
CA ILE A 328 17.07 5.51 -6.90
C ILE A 328 15.99 4.51 -6.51
N PHE A 329 16.39 3.47 -5.80
CA PHE A 329 15.52 2.38 -5.39
C PHE A 329 15.46 2.25 -3.87
N SER A 330 14.26 2.14 -3.34
CA SER A 330 14.04 1.80 -1.94
C SER A 330 13.63 0.33 -1.82
N PRO A 331 14.46 -0.54 -1.22
CA PRO A 331 14.07 -1.90 -0.87
C PRO A 331 13.10 -1.95 0.32
N PHE A 332 12.97 -0.85 1.07
CA PHE A 332 12.03 -0.66 2.17
C PHE A 332 10.94 0.31 1.77
N ASP A 333 9.71 0.02 2.19
CA ASP A 333 8.53 0.73 1.76
C ASP A 333 8.55 2.25 2.04
N ILE A 334 8.24 3.00 1.01
CA ILE A 334 7.92 4.43 1.04
C ILE A 334 6.44 4.63 0.73
N SER A 335 5.93 3.94 -0.27
CA SER A 335 4.60 4.16 -0.84
C SER A 335 3.47 3.84 0.14
N CYS A 336 3.56 2.72 0.85
CA CYS A 336 2.57 2.33 1.86
C CYS A 336 2.51 3.32 3.02
N ALA A 337 3.67 3.83 3.43
CA ALA A 337 3.74 4.84 4.47
C ALA A 337 3.02 6.14 4.08
N LEU A 338 2.99 6.47 2.80
CA LEU A 338 2.31 7.66 2.25
C LEU A 338 0.81 7.44 2.04
N GLU A 339 0.37 6.19 1.93
CA GLU A 339 -1.06 5.84 1.88
C GLU A 339 -1.70 6.03 3.26
N LYS A 340 -3.00 6.33 3.28
CA LYS A 340 -3.77 6.33 4.53
C LYS A 340 -4.13 4.90 4.98
N GLN A 341 -3.88 3.90 4.14
CA GLN A 341 -4.10 2.47 4.36
C GLN A 341 -2.83 1.78 4.89
N ASN A 342 -2.30 2.24 6.03
CA ASN A 342 -1.11 1.65 6.64
C ASN A 342 -1.38 0.24 7.16
N SER A 343 -0.42 -0.67 6.95
CA SER A 343 -0.39 -1.99 7.60
C SER A 343 0.75 -2.06 8.59
N MET A 344 0.49 -2.61 9.78
CA MET A 344 1.53 -2.87 10.79
C MET A 344 2.50 -3.97 10.36
N GLU A 345 2.10 -4.80 9.42
CA GLU A 345 2.92 -5.89 8.85
C GLU A 345 3.91 -5.38 7.80
N CYS A 346 3.77 -4.13 7.37
CA CYS A 346 4.60 -3.55 6.33
C CYS A 346 5.97 -3.13 6.88
N THR A 347 7.03 -3.65 6.31
CA THR A 347 8.40 -3.20 6.61
C THR A 347 8.72 -1.98 5.76
N GLY A 348 9.00 -0.84 6.40
CA GLY A 348 9.24 0.40 5.69
C GLY A 348 9.48 1.59 6.61
N TYR A 349 9.65 2.75 6.02
CA TYR A 349 9.87 3.98 6.76
C TYR A 349 8.58 4.48 7.43
N ASP A 350 8.70 5.18 8.55
CA ASP A 350 7.59 5.95 9.09
C ASP A 350 7.17 7.04 8.10
N ARG A 351 5.89 7.40 8.13
CA ARG A 351 5.28 8.29 7.15
C ARG A 351 6.03 9.62 6.97
N GLU A 352 6.45 10.24 8.06
CA GLU A 352 7.17 11.53 8.02
C GLU A 352 8.53 11.37 7.34
N ASP A 353 9.25 10.32 7.65
CA ASP A 353 10.56 10.05 7.06
C ASP A 353 10.43 9.58 5.60
N ALA A 354 9.42 8.77 5.26
CA ALA A 354 9.11 8.39 3.88
C ALA A 354 8.78 9.61 2.98
N GLU A 355 7.99 10.56 3.51
CA GLU A 355 7.67 11.81 2.82
C GLU A 355 8.94 12.62 2.55
N LYS A 356 9.78 12.82 3.56
CA LYS A 356 11.06 13.55 3.42
C LYS A 356 12.02 12.88 2.45
N ILE A 357 12.12 11.53 2.47
CA ILE A 357 12.94 10.79 1.49
C ILE A 357 12.46 11.07 0.07
N ALA A 358 11.16 10.93 -0.18
CA ALA A 358 10.60 11.17 -1.50
C ALA A 358 10.81 12.63 -1.96
N LEU A 359 10.65 13.61 -1.06
CA LEU A 359 10.88 15.03 -1.35
C LEU A 359 12.35 15.35 -1.63
N ASN A 360 13.30 14.76 -0.90
CA ASN A 360 14.72 14.93 -1.19
C ASN A 360 15.09 14.35 -2.55
N ILE A 361 14.55 13.17 -2.91
CA ILE A 361 14.77 12.57 -4.24
C ILE A 361 14.18 13.46 -5.34
N LEU A 362 13.00 14.03 -5.10
CA LEU A 362 12.39 14.98 -6.02
C LEU A 362 13.26 16.22 -6.21
N LEU A 363 13.70 16.86 -5.13
CA LEU A 363 14.59 18.02 -5.18
C LEU A 363 15.90 17.68 -5.88
N TYR A 364 16.45 16.51 -5.59
CA TYR A 364 17.64 16.00 -6.30
C TYR A 364 17.38 15.94 -7.80
N SER A 365 16.28 15.33 -8.24
CA SER A 365 15.95 15.17 -9.66
C SER A 365 15.75 16.49 -10.41
N LEU A 366 15.30 17.54 -9.71
CA LEU A 366 15.09 18.88 -10.27
C LEU A 366 16.38 19.69 -10.37
N ASN A 367 17.45 19.27 -9.72
CA ASN A 367 18.74 19.95 -9.69
C ASN A 367 19.82 19.25 -10.56
N GLN A 368 19.41 18.25 -11.38
CA GLN A 368 20.34 17.51 -12.26
C GLN A 368 20.48 18.08 -13.67
#